data_f0c0c376b8cca1ec7f66dd196475ace7
#
_entry.id   f0c0c376b8cca1ec7f66dd196475ace7
#
_cell.length_a   1.000
_cell.length_b   1.000
_cell.length_c   1.000
_cell.angle_alpha   90.00
_cell.angle_beta   90.00
_cell.angle_gamma   90.00
#
_symmetry.space_group_name_H-M   'P 1'
#
loop_
_entity.id
_entity.type
_entity.pdbx_description
1 polymer ?
#
loop_
_entity_poly.entity_id
_entity_poly.type
_entity_poly.pdbx_seq_one_letter_code
_entity_poly.pdbx_strand_id
1 'polypeptide(L)' 'MASCVDRSGDTWDIYNTASGWRWRRTASNGRIVGASTQAYTNRSDCEANARRNGMTCNPS' A
#
# COMPACT_ATOMS: atom_id res chain seq x y z
N MET A 1 -5.01 9.15 -4.80
CA MET A 1 -4.49 8.21 -3.76
C MET A 1 -5.61 7.28 -3.34
N ALA A 2 -5.32 6.00 -3.27
CA ALA A 2 -6.28 5.01 -2.79
C ALA A 2 -5.79 4.46 -1.46
N SER A 3 -6.71 4.23 -0.53
CA SER A 3 -6.34 3.71 0.78
C SER A 3 -7.42 2.78 1.34
N CYS A 4 -7.01 1.95 2.28
CA CYS A 4 -7.93 1.10 3.04
C CYS A 4 -7.30 0.76 4.40
N VAL A 5 -8.12 0.33 5.33
CA VAL A 5 -7.67 -0.08 6.67
C VAL A 5 -7.92 -1.58 6.80
N ASP A 6 -6.90 -2.32 7.22
CA ASP A 6 -7.00 -3.76 7.39
C ASP A 6 -7.52 -4.13 8.80
N ARG A 7 -7.62 -5.44 9.06
CA ARG A 7 -8.14 -5.94 10.33
C ARG A 7 -7.28 -5.57 11.53
N SER A 8 -6.01 -5.33 11.30
CA SER A 8 -5.07 -4.94 12.36
C SER A 8 -5.14 -3.45 12.67
N GLY A 9 -5.92 -2.68 11.90
CA GLY A 9 -5.99 -1.24 12.06
C GLY A 9 -4.91 -0.49 11.30
N ASP A 10 -4.15 -1.19 10.45
CA ASP A 10 -3.11 -0.56 9.64
C ASP A 10 -3.72 0.01 8.37
N THR A 11 -3.26 1.21 7.99
CA THR A 11 -3.71 1.87 6.77
C THR A 11 -2.75 1.56 5.64
N TRP A 12 -3.31 1.11 4.52
CA TRP A 12 -2.56 0.85 3.30
C TRP A 12 -2.86 1.94 2.28
N ASP A 13 -1.83 2.62 1.82
CA ASP A 13 -1.94 3.67 0.81
C ASP A 13 -1.32 3.18 -0.49
N ILE A 14 -2.07 3.30 -1.59
CA ILE A 14 -1.58 3.05 -2.95
C ILE A 14 -1.54 4.41 -3.63
N TYR A 15 -0.37 4.83 -4.07
CA TYR A 15 -0.21 6.18 -4.63
C TYR A 15 0.71 6.16 -5.84
N ASN A 16 0.48 7.13 -6.73
CA ASN A 16 1.26 7.26 -7.95
C ASN A 16 2.34 8.33 -7.75
N THR A 17 3.55 8.03 -8.20
CA THR A 17 4.67 8.96 -8.17
C THR A 17 5.22 9.15 -9.57
N ALA A 18 6.17 10.06 -9.74
CA ALA A 18 6.85 10.24 -11.02
C ALA A 18 7.54 8.96 -11.50
N SER A 19 7.93 8.09 -10.56
CA SER A 19 8.59 6.82 -10.87
C SER A 19 7.62 5.67 -11.09
N GLY A 20 6.34 5.83 -10.72
CA GLY A 20 5.32 4.79 -10.84
C GLY A 20 4.52 4.61 -9.56
N TRP A 21 3.80 3.50 -9.47
CA TRP A 21 2.92 3.20 -8.34
C TRP A 21 3.70 2.61 -7.19
N ARG A 22 3.39 3.09 -5.96
CA ARG A 22 3.99 2.61 -4.73
C ARG A 22 2.90 2.36 -3.68
N TRP A 23 3.20 1.53 -2.69
CA TRP A 23 2.32 1.34 -1.55
C TRP A 23 3.07 1.60 -0.24
N ARG A 24 2.31 1.96 0.79
CA ARG A 24 2.83 2.22 2.11
C ARG A 24 1.85 1.69 3.15
N ARG A 25 2.36 1.03 4.17
CA ARG A 25 1.57 0.54 5.29
C ARG A 25 1.91 1.36 6.53
N THR A 26 0.88 1.95 7.15
CA THR A 26 1.03 2.80 8.35
C THR A 26 0.24 2.16 9.47
N ALA A 27 0.90 1.91 10.61
CA ALA A 27 0.24 1.36 11.79
C ALA A 27 -0.69 2.39 12.41
N SER A 28 -1.62 1.93 13.27
CA SER A 28 -2.61 2.80 13.91
C SER A 28 -2.00 3.94 14.74
N ASN A 29 -0.77 3.75 15.21
CA ASN A 29 -0.06 4.80 15.97
C ASN A 29 0.65 5.81 15.06
N GLY A 30 0.50 5.71 13.73
CA GLY A 30 1.09 6.62 12.77
C GLY A 30 2.48 6.20 12.26
N ARG A 31 3.03 5.10 12.74
CA ARG A 31 4.35 4.64 12.29
C ARG A 31 4.23 3.90 10.96
N ILE A 32 5.16 4.19 10.04
CA ILE A 32 5.26 3.44 8.79
C ILE A 32 5.92 2.11 9.12
N VAL A 33 5.21 1.01 8.85
CA VAL A 33 5.67 -0.34 9.17
C VAL A 33 5.94 -1.17 7.91
N GLY A 34 5.74 -0.59 6.74
CA GLY A 34 6.05 -1.25 5.47
C GLY A 34 5.88 -0.31 4.30
N ALA A 35 6.60 -0.57 3.23
CA ALA A 35 6.51 0.20 2.00
C ALA A 35 7.06 -0.63 0.84
N SER A 36 6.62 -0.30 -0.39
CA SER A 36 7.17 -0.97 -1.57
C SER A 36 8.63 -0.59 -1.75
N THR A 37 9.44 -1.55 -2.18
CA THR A 37 10.87 -1.32 -2.41
C THR A 37 11.13 -0.77 -3.80
N GLN A 38 10.12 -0.79 -4.67
CA GLN A 38 10.24 -0.30 -6.04
C GLN A 38 8.93 0.34 -6.48
N ALA A 39 8.99 1.11 -7.57
CA ALA A 39 7.82 1.67 -8.21
C ALA A 39 7.33 0.72 -9.29
N TYR A 40 6.02 0.56 -9.40
CA TYR A 40 5.38 -0.31 -10.39
C TYR A 40 4.76 0.51 -11.50
N THR A 41 4.89 0.05 -12.72
CA THR A 41 4.29 0.73 -13.88
C THR A 41 2.76 0.70 -13.79
N ASN A 42 2.21 -0.42 -13.35
CA ASN A 42 0.76 -0.62 -13.28
C ASN A 42 0.29 -0.65 -11.83
N ARG A 43 -0.84 0.00 -11.56
CA ARG A 43 -1.46 -0.02 -10.24
C ARG A 43 -1.77 -1.44 -9.79
N SER A 44 -2.25 -2.30 -10.70
CA SER A 44 -2.60 -3.68 -10.36
C SER A 44 -1.40 -4.47 -9.86
N ASP A 45 -0.22 -4.25 -10.43
CA ASP A 45 1.00 -4.92 -9.98
C ASP A 45 1.42 -4.44 -8.60
N CYS A 46 1.26 -3.15 -8.33
CA CYS A 46 1.52 -2.58 -7.01
C CYS A 46 0.59 -3.18 -5.96
N GLU A 47 -0.70 -3.27 -6.27
CA GLU A 47 -1.68 -3.86 -5.35
C GLU A 47 -1.39 -5.34 -5.11
N ALA A 48 -1.00 -6.08 -6.15
CA ALA A 48 -0.65 -7.50 -6.00
C ALA A 48 0.54 -7.67 -5.05
N ASN A 49 1.54 -6.80 -5.16
CA ASN A 49 2.69 -6.82 -4.26
C ASN A 49 2.28 -6.48 -2.83
N ALA A 50 1.43 -5.46 -2.65
CA ALA A 50 0.92 -5.10 -1.33
C ALA A 50 0.17 -6.28 -0.68
N ARG A 51 -0.63 -7.00 -1.47
CA ARG A 51 -1.36 -8.18 -0.95
C ARG A 51 -0.42 -9.29 -0.51
N ARG A 52 0.67 -9.51 -1.23
CA ARG A 52 1.69 -10.47 -0.82
C ARG A 52 2.38 -10.06 0.47
N ASN A 53 2.36 -8.77 0.80
CA ASN A 53 2.96 -8.24 2.02
C ASN A 53 1.93 -8.09 3.16
N GLY A 54 0.71 -8.58 2.97
CA GLY A 54 -0.28 -8.65 4.03
C GLY A 54 -1.51 -7.77 3.88
N MET A 55 -1.66 -7.05 2.76
CA MET A 55 -2.86 -6.23 2.55
C MET A 55 -4.08 -7.12 2.34
N THR A 56 -5.04 -7.04 3.26
CA THR A 56 -6.28 -7.82 3.19
C THR A 56 -7.49 -6.97 2.84
N CYS A 57 -7.35 -5.66 2.82
CA CYS A 57 -8.42 -4.73 2.46
C CYS A 57 -8.30 -4.31 1.00
N ASN A 58 -9.34 -3.69 0.47
CA ASN A 58 -9.37 -3.22 -0.91
C ASN A 58 -9.20 -1.69 -0.94
N PRO A 59 -8.06 -1.17 -1.40
CA PRO A 59 -7.87 0.28 -1.51
C PRO A 59 -8.78 0.86 -2.59
N SER A 60 -9.36 2.00 -2.27
CA SER A 60 -10.31 2.67 -3.18
C SER A 60 -10.02 4.13 -3.34
#